data_ca06ccc9b214d3169b947276e0690818
#
_entry.id   ca06ccc9b214d3169b947276e0690818
#
_cell.length_a   1.000
_cell.length_b   1.000
_cell.length_c   1.000
_cell.angle_alpha   90.00
_cell.angle_beta   90.00
_cell.angle_gamma   90.00
#
_symmetry.space_group_name_H-M   'P 1'
#
loop_
_entity.id
_entity.type
_entity.pdbx_description
1 polymer ?
#
loop_
_entity_poly.entity_id
_entity_poly.type
_entity_poly.pdbx_seq_one_letter_code
_entity_poly.pdbx_strand_id
1 'polypeptide(L)'
;MEALQPEDQLENQPTVAEQTPEHEKVKWGQILLDIVETVVLALVLFLGINAVSARVRVDGFSMNPTLMDGEFVLVNRLSYRVGDMQRGDIIVFRSTTNPDLDLIKRIIGLPGDQVDIHDGQVFVNGKTLSEPYIAAAPNYRGSWQVPEGHLFVLGDNRNDSSDSHQWGLLPFENIVGKAVFIYWPFPEWGIIRHYDLMSAS
;
A
#
# COMPACT_ATOMS: atom_id res chain seq x y z
N MET A 1 27.32 -45.50 -93.25
CA MET A 1 28.04 -46.05 -92.13
C MET A 1 27.71 -45.17 -90.99
N GLU A 2 26.86 -45.64 -90.43
CA GLU A 2 26.46 -46.01 -89.08
C GLU A 2 26.24 -44.82 -88.10
N ALA A 3 24.97 -44.55 -87.92
CA ALA A 3 24.40 -43.60 -87.02
C ALA A 3 24.54 -44.15 -85.55
N LEU A 4 25.03 -43.34 -84.66
CA LEU A 4 24.88 -43.57 -83.26
C LEU A 4 23.87 -42.54 -82.72
N GLN A 5 22.80 -43.09 -82.22
CA GLN A 5 21.76 -42.34 -81.48
C GLN A 5 22.28 -42.04 -80.10
N PRO A 6 22.05 -40.87 -79.51
CA PRO A 6 22.20 -40.62 -78.08
C PRO A 6 20.95 -41.07 -77.30
N GLU A 7 21.20 -41.99 -76.37
CA GLU A 7 20.21 -42.49 -75.44
C GLU A 7 19.75 -41.41 -74.45
N ASP A 8 18.49 -41.45 -74.27
CA ASP A 8 17.62 -40.73 -73.37
C ASP A 8 18.06 -40.93 -71.86
N GLN A 9 18.64 -39.89 -71.24
CA GLN A 9 18.82 -39.84 -69.85
C GLN A 9 17.67 -39.08 -69.22
N LEU A 10 16.58 -39.81 -68.93
CA LEU A 10 15.50 -39.35 -68.06
C LEU A 10 16.04 -39.21 -66.65
N GLU A 11 16.41 -37.99 -66.33
CA GLU A 11 16.84 -37.51 -65.04
C GLU A 11 15.74 -37.75 -63.97
N ASN A 12 16.06 -38.63 -63.04
CA ASN A 12 15.21 -39.01 -61.93
C ASN A 12 15.16 -37.84 -60.93
N GLN A 13 14.22 -36.87 -61.11
CA GLN A 13 13.98 -35.81 -60.14
C GLN A 13 13.21 -36.39 -58.95
N PRO A 14 13.74 -36.21 -57.70
CA PRO A 14 12.98 -36.61 -56.52
C PRO A 14 11.72 -35.75 -56.40
N THR A 15 10.59 -36.41 -56.42
CA THR A 15 9.27 -35.82 -56.14
C THR A 15 9.29 -35.18 -54.77
N VAL A 16 9.33 -33.86 -54.71
CA VAL A 16 9.13 -33.13 -53.45
C VAL A 16 7.70 -33.44 -53.00
N ALA A 17 7.57 -34.29 -52.01
CA ALA A 17 6.30 -34.54 -51.35
C ALA A 17 5.80 -33.21 -50.78
N GLU A 18 4.77 -32.68 -51.36
CA GLU A 18 4.02 -31.50 -50.91
C GLU A 18 3.43 -31.87 -49.52
N GLN A 19 4.12 -31.42 -48.47
CA GLN A 19 3.62 -31.54 -47.11
C GLN A 19 2.41 -30.61 -46.99
N THR A 20 1.24 -31.18 -47.18
CA THR A 20 -0.03 -30.50 -46.84
C THR A 20 0.05 -30.12 -45.37
N PRO A 21 -0.12 -28.83 -45.01
CA PRO A 21 -0.11 -28.46 -43.59
C PRO A 21 -1.28 -29.18 -42.93
N GLU A 22 -0.93 -30.08 -42.03
CA GLU A 22 -1.90 -30.74 -41.17
C GLU A 22 -2.57 -29.64 -40.32
N HIS A 23 -3.79 -29.29 -40.67
CA HIS A 23 -4.60 -28.33 -39.90
C HIS A 23 -4.85 -28.94 -38.53
N GLU A 24 -3.99 -28.59 -37.56
CA GLU A 24 -4.14 -28.94 -36.17
C GLU A 24 -5.53 -28.47 -35.71
N LYS A 25 -6.42 -29.43 -35.44
CA LYS A 25 -7.78 -29.12 -34.98
C LYS A 25 -7.68 -28.38 -33.65
N VAL A 26 -7.97 -27.08 -33.71
CA VAL A 26 -8.01 -26.24 -32.50
C VAL A 26 -8.95 -26.88 -31.49
N LYS A 27 -8.39 -27.29 -30.35
CA LYS A 27 -9.13 -27.95 -29.24
C LYS A 27 -9.90 -26.89 -28.44
N TRP A 28 -10.98 -26.39 -28.98
CA TRP A 28 -11.80 -25.34 -28.36
C TRP A 28 -12.18 -25.62 -26.92
N GLY A 29 -12.39 -26.91 -26.56
CA GLY A 29 -12.68 -27.30 -25.18
C GLY A 29 -11.51 -27.05 -24.20
N GLN A 30 -10.27 -27.25 -24.65
CA GLN A 30 -9.09 -26.94 -23.83
C GLN A 30 -8.91 -25.44 -23.67
N ILE A 31 -9.04 -24.68 -24.76
CA ILE A 31 -8.97 -23.21 -24.72
C ILE A 31 -10.01 -22.65 -23.73
N LEU A 32 -11.24 -23.16 -23.78
CA LEU A 32 -12.29 -22.73 -22.87
C LEU A 32 -11.96 -23.03 -21.41
N LEU A 33 -11.40 -24.22 -21.12
CA LEU A 33 -10.97 -24.58 -19.76
C LEU A 33 -9.84 -23.68 -19.28
N ASP A 34 -8.84 -23.39 -20.11
CA ASP A 34 -7.71 -22.52 -19.78
C ASP A 34 -8.18 -21.08 -19.48
N ILE A 35 -9.17 -20.59 -20.25
CA ILE A 35 -9.79 -19.28 -20.01
C ILE A 35 -10.53 -19.29 -18.65
N VAL A 36 -11.32 -20.32 -18.37
CA VAL A 36 -12.07 -20.42 -17.13
C VAL A 36 -11.12 -20.48 -15.92
N GLU A 37 -10.07 -21.29 -15.99
CA GLU A 37 -9.04 -21.39 -14.95
C GLU A 37 -8.36 -20.04 -14.70
N THR A 38 -7.98 -19.34 -15.78
CA THR A 38 -7.35 -18.02 -15.69
C THR A 38 -8.29 -16.99 -15.05
N VAL A 39 -9.58 -16.99 -15.43
CA VAL A 39 -10.58 -16.08 -14.85
C VAL A 39 -10.83 -16.39 -13.39
N VAL A 40 -10.93 -17.67 -13.01
CA VAL A 40 -11.10 -18.08 -11.60
C VAL A 40 -9.89 -17.65 -10.77
N LEU A 41 -8.66 -17.89 -11.26
CA LEU A 41 -7.44 -17.47 -10.57
C LEU A 41 -7.37 -15.95 -10.41
N ALA A 42 -7.68 -15.21 -11.46
CA ALA A 42 -7.72 -13.74 -11.42
C ALA A 42 -8.75 -13.22 -10.40
N LEU A 43 -9.93 -13.86 -10.34
CA LEU A 43 -10.98 -13.51 -9.38
C LEU A 43 -10.53 -13.79 -7.94
N VAL A 44 -9.94 -14.95 -7.68
CA VAL A 44 -9.43 -15.32 -6.35
C VAL A 44 -8.35 -14.33 -5.89
N LEU A 45 -7.39 -13.99 -6.76
CA LEU A 45 -6.37 -13.00 -6.46
C LEU A 45 -6.96 -11.61 -6.20
N PHE A 46 -7.91 -11.18 -7.04
CA PHE A 46 -8.58 -9.89 -6.87
C PHE A 46 -9.32 -9.79 -5.54
N LEU A 47 -10.11 -10.82 -5.20
CA LEU A 47 -10.83 -10.88 -3.92
C LEU A 47 -9.85 -10.94 -2.73
N GLY A 48 -8.77 -11.70 -2.85
CA GLY A 48 -7.72 -11.79 -1.83
C GLY A 48 -7.05 -10.43 -1.58
N ILE A 49 -6.62 -9.73 -2.62
CA ILE A 49 -6.02 -8.40 -2.51
C ILE A 49 -7.00 -7.40 -1.88
N ASN A 50 -8.27 -7.39 -2.32
CA ASN A 50 -9.27 -6.49 -1.77
C ASN A 50 -9.62 -6.79 -0.30
N ALA A 51 -9.52 -8.05 0.13
CA ALA A 51 -9.75 -8.42 1.51
C ALA A 51 -8.67 -7.89 2.48
N VAL A 52 -7.43 -7.80 2.00
CA VAL A 52 -6.27 -7.40 2.82
C VAL A 52 -5.86 -5.94 2.68
N SER A 53 -6.36 -5.24 1.66
CA SER A 53 -6.00 -3.85 1.39
C SER A 53 -7.22 -2.94 1.31
N ALA A 54 -7.01 -1.66 1.66
CA ALA A 54 -7.93 -0.57 1.36
C ALA A 54 -7.19 0.50 0.55
N ARG A 55 -7.96 1.24 -0.23
CA ARG A 55 -7.47 2.40 -0.98
C ARG A 55 -8.14 3.63 -0.41
N VAL A 56 -7.34 4.57 0.07
CA VAL A 56 -7.85 5.78 0.71
C VAL A 56 -7.25 6.98 0.01
N ARG A 57 -8.09 7.98 -0.27
CA ARG A 57 -7.64 9.28 -0.73
C ARG A 57 -7.30 10.14 0.47
N VAL A 58 -6.18 10.84 0.40
CA VAL A 58 -5.80 11.85 1.38
C VAL A 58 -6.62 13.11 1.10
N ASP A 59 -7.47 13.50 2.03
CA ASP A 59 -8.26 14.72 1.96
C ASP A 59 -7.78 15.68 3.04
N GLY A 60 -7.27 16.85 2.61
CA GLY A 60 -6.79 17.92 3.48
C GLY A 60 -5.28 17.89 3.75
N PHE A 61 -4.84 18.76 4.66
CA PHE A 61 -3.43 19.12 4.83
C PHE A 61 -2.81 18.63 6.13
N SER A 62 -3.56 17.86 6.94
CA SER A 62 -3.14 17.48 8.28
C SER A 62 -1.90 16.59 8.34
N MET A 63 -1.55 15.92 7.24
CA MET A 63 -0.37 15.05 7.14
C MET A 63 0.77 15.66 6.32
N ASN A 64 0.65 16.94 5.90
CA ASN A 64 1.77 17.64 5.25
C ASN A 64 2.98 17.77 6.19
N PRO A 65 4.19 17.59 5.68
CA PRO A 65 4.57 17.35 4.29
C PRO A 65 4.64 15.88 3.88
N THR A 66 4.31 14.94 4.77
CA THR A 66 4.50 13.49 4.51
C THR A 66 3.50 12.96 3.50
N LEU A 67 2.23 13.38 3.60
CA LEU A 67 1.18 13.06 2.64
C LEU A 67 0.49 14.35 2.22
N MET A 68 0.28 14.50 0.91
CA MET A 68 -0.33 15.69 0.33
C MET A 68 -1.80 15.48 -0.02
N ASP A 69 -2.57 16.57 -0.03
CA ASP A 69 -3.97 16.53 -0.46
C ASP A 69 -4.11 15.95 -1.88
N GLY A 70 -5.07 15.06 -2.07
CA GLY A 70 -5.34 14.40 -3.35
C GLY A 70 -4.51 13.15 -3.64
N GLU A 71 -3.53 12.81 -2.80
CA GLU A 71 -2.81 11.54 -2.93
C GLU A 71 -3.69 10.35 -2.60
N PHE A 72 -3.37 9.21 -3.21
CA PHE A 72 -4.01 7.94 -2.91
C PHE A 72 -3.02 6.98 -2.26
N VAL A 73 -3.39 6.48 -1.11
CA VAL A 73 -2.55 5.57 -0.32
C VAL A 73 -3.16 4.16 -0.25
N LEU A 74 -2.27 3.19 -0.30
CA LEU A 74 -2.59 1.79 -0.04
C LEU A 74 -2.47 1.53 1.46
N VAL A 75 -3.53 0.96 2.03
CA VAL A 75 -3.65 0.65 3.44
C VAL A 75 -3.64 -0.87 3.62
N ASN A 76 -2.72 -1.38 4.41
CA ASN A 76 -2.66 -2.79 4.78
C ASN A 76 -3.52 -3.04 6.03
N ARG A 77 -4.63 -3.76 5.84
CA ARG A 77 -5.58 -4.11 6.91
C ARG A 77 -5.10 -5.23 7.82
N LEU A 78 -4.14 -6.03 7.37
CA LEU A 78 -3.61 -7.16 8.13
C LEU A 78 -2.45 -6.77 9.04
N SER A 79 -1.84 -5.59 8.86
CA SER A 79 -0.63 -5.18 9.59
C SER A 79 -0.77 -5.41 11.08
N TYR A 80 -1.90 -5.07 11.68
CA TYR A 80 -2.13 -5.15 13.11
C TYR A 80 -2.93 -6.37 13.56
N ARG A 81 -3.19 -7.32 12.63
CA ARG A 81 -3.66 -8.66 12.99
C ARG A 81 -2.52 -9.65 13.19
N VAL A 82 -1.37 -9.38 12.56
CA VAL A 82 -0.21 -10.28 12.55
C VAL A 82 1.05 -9.63 13.13
N GLY A 83 1.03 -8.32 13.40
CA GLY A 83 2.15 -7.57 13.97
C GLY A 83 1.68 -6.50 14.93
N ASP A 84 2.62 -5.93 15.69
CA ASP A 84 2.37 -4.90 16.68
C ASP A 84 2.31 -3.51 16.06
N MET A 85 1.54 -2.63 16.66
CA MET A 85 1.54 -1.21 16.36
C MET A 85 2.84 -0.58 16.82
N GLN A 86 3.44 0.22 15.95
CA GLN A 86 4.70 0.88 16.24
C GLN A 86 4.54 2.40 16.27
N ARG A 87 5.28 3.04 17.15
CA ARG A 87 5.39 4.50 17.14
C ARG A 87 6.02 4.96 15.83
N GLY A 88 5.42 5.98 15.20
CA GLY A 88 5.81 6.44 13.87
C GLY A 88 5.01 5.84 12.71
N ASP A 89 4.20 4.79 12.95
CA ASP A 89 3.31 4.26 11.93
C ASP A 89 2.26 5.30 11.52
N ILE A 90 2.02 5.42 10.24
CA ILE A 90 0.88 6.19 9.71
C ILE A 90 -0.30 5.23 9.56
N ILE A 91 -1.40 5.56 10.22
CA ILE A 91 -2.60 4.74 10.26
C ILE A 91 -3.81 5.45 9.66
N VAL A 92 -4.68 4.64 9.09
CA VAL A 92 -6.04 5.04 8.72
C VAL A 92 -7.01 4.48 9.75
N PHE A 93 -7.93 5.31 10.19
CA PHE A 93 -8.91 4.94 11.20
C PHE A 93 -10.24 5.71 11.00
N ARG A 94 -11.33 5.13 11.46
CA ARG A 94 -12.63 5.79 11.48
C ARG A 94 -12.65 6.89 12.54
N SER A 95 -13.10 8.06 12.17
CA SER A 95 -13.21 9.19 13.11
C SER A 95 -14.06 8.82 14.32
N THR A 96 -13.62 9.22 15.48
CA THR A 96 -14.36 9.05 16.74
C THR A 96 -15.57 9.98 16.83
N THR A 97 -15.58 11.07 16.07
CA THR A 97 -16.65 12.08 16.06
C THR A 97 -17.60 11.94 14.87
N ASN A 98 -17.15 11.35 13.75
CA ASN A 98 -17.96 11.07 12.58
C ASN A 98 -17.56 9.71 11.96
N PRO A 99 -18.28 8.62 12.27
CA PRO A 99 -17.92 7.26 11.84
C PRO A 99 -17.91 7.03 10.32
N ASP A 100 -18.51 7.93 9.53
CA ASP A 100 -18.51 7.86 8.07
C ASP A 100 -17.23 8.45 7.44
N LEU A 101 -16.35 9.03 8.26
CA LEU A 101 -15.13 9.67 7.83
C LEU A 101 -13.90 8.86 8.28
N ASP A 102 -13.08 8.46 7.32
CA ASP A 102 -11.75 7.92 7.59
C ASP A 102 -10.72 9.06 7.72
N LEU A 103 -9.89 8.98 8.74
CA LEU A 103 -8.81 9.92 9.02
C LEU A 103 -7.46 9.24 8.90
N ILE A 104 -6.43 10.02 8.59
CA ILE A 104 -5.04 9.55 8.52
C ILE A 104 -4.21 10.35 9.52
N LYS A 105 -3.50 9.66 10.43
CA LYS A 105 -2.60 10.27 11.42
C LYS A 105 -1.42 9.36 11.72
N ARG A 106 -0.42 9.91 12.40
CA ARG A 106 0.76 9.17 12.87
C ARG A 106 0.61 8.77 14.33
N ILE A 107 0.98 7.52 14.64
CA ILE A 107 1.06 7.03 16.03
C ILE A 107 2.22 7.72 16.74
N ILE A 108 1.91 8.38 17.84
CA ILE A 108 2.88 9.06 18.72
C ILE A 108 2.98 8.36 20.06
N GLY A 109 1.86 8.01 20.68
CA GLY A 109 1.78 7.31 21.96
C GLY A 109 1.15 5.93 21.80
N LEU A 110 1.77 4.94 22.43
CA LEU A 110 1.31 3.56 22.57
C LEU A 110 0.70 3.33 23.96
N PRO A 111 -0.05 2.24 24.19
CA PRO A 111 -0.56 1.91 25.53
C PRO A 111 0.54 1.96 26.60
N GLY A 112 0.23 2.58 27.74
CA GLY A 112 1.16 2.77 28.84
C GLY A 112 2.04 4.02 28.74
N ASP A 113 2.08 4.71 27.58
CA ASP A 113 2.90 5.91 27.43
C ASP A 113 2.29 7.14 28.11
N GLN A 114 3.17 7.96 28.65
CA GLN A 114 2.91 9.35 29.00
C GLN A 114 3.39 10.22 27.83
N VAL A 115 2.49 10.96 27.19
CA VAL A 115 2.81 11.91 26.11
C VAL A 115 2.68 13.32 26.63
N ASP A 116 3.75 14.11 26.55
CA ASP A 116 3.78 15.51 26.94
C ASP A 116 4.17 16.38 25.74
N ILE A 117 3.48 17.49 25.55
CA ILE A 117 3.79 18.47 24.50
C ILE A 117 3.98 19.83 25.15
N HIS A 118 5.18 20.37 25.07
CA HIS A 118 5.53 21.69 25.55
C HIS A 118 6.81 22.20 24.88
N ASP A 119 7.03 23.51 24.95
CA ASP A 119 8.21 24.18 24.39
C ASP A 119 8.52 23.82 22.92
N GLY A 120 7.45 23.55 22.14
CA GLY A 120 7.55 23.20 20.73
C GLY A 120 8.04 21.78 20.47
N GLN A 121 8.05 20.91 21.46
CA GLN A 121 8.53 19.54 21.37
C GLN A 121 7.51 18.54 21.91
N VAL A 122 7.61 17.30 21.39
CA VAL A 122 6.83 16.15 21.87
C VAL A 122 7.77 15.24 22.66
N PHE A 123 7.33 14.87 23.86
CA PHE A 123 8.02 13.95 24.76
C PHE A 123 7.17 12.70 24.92
N VAL A 124 7.81 11.55 24.98
CA VAL A 124 7.17 10.30 25.38
C VAL A 124 7.99 9.67 26.51
N ASN A 125 7.33 9.45 27.64
CA ASN A 125 7.96 8.93 28.85
C ASN A 125 9.20 9.77 29.27
N GLY A 126 9.09 11.10 29.13
CA GLY A 126 10.14 12.06 29.43
C GLY A 126 11.29 12.15 28.42
N LYS A 127 11.23 11.43 27.32
CA LYS A 127 12.22 11.50 26.21
C LYS A 127 11.66 12.28 25.05
N THR A 128 12.43 13.24 24.53
CA THR A 128 12.07 14.01 23.33
C THR A 128 12.02 13.08 22.10
N LEU A 129 10.99 13.22 21.28
CA LEU A 129 10.89 12.53 20.00
C LEU A 129 11.74 13.22 18.94
N SER A 130 12.37 12.40 18.08
CA SER A 130 12.99 12.86 16.84
C SER A 130 11.95 12.90 15.73
N GLU A 131 11.63 14.10 15.23
CA GLU A 131 10.51 14.32 14.30
C GLU A 131 10.93 15.02 13.00
N PRO A 132 11.80 14.37 12.18
CA PRO A 132 12.33 15.00 10.97
C PRO A 132 11.27 15.18 9.87
N TYR A 133 10.06 14.67 10.07
CA TYR A 133 8.95 14.70 9.12
C TYR A 133 7.99 15.89 9.32
N ILE A 134 8.09 16.62 10.42
CA ILE A 134 7.26 17.81 10.64
C ILE A 134 7.90 19.07 10.02
N ALA A 135 7.07 19.95 9.47
CA ALA A 135 7.53 21.23 8.91
C ALA A 135 7.62 22.35 9.95
N ALA A 136 6.85 22.24 11.04
CA ALA A 136 6.80 23.23 12.12
C ALA A 136 6.59 22.57 13.48
N ALA A 137 7.21 23.11 14.50
CA ALA A 137 7.01 22.69 15.88
C ALA A 137 5.57 22.94 16.36
N PRO A 138 5.01 22.07 17.23
CA PRO A 138 3.69 22.30 17.80
C PRO A 138 3.66 23.60 18.63
N ASN A 139 2.60 24.41 18.42
CA ASN A 139 2.39 25.67 19.14
C ASN A 139 1.42 25.56 20.32
N TYR A 140 1.05 24.35 20.67
CA TYR A 140 0.16 23.99 21.78
C TYR A 140 0.90 23.17 22.85
N ARG A 141 0.25 22.98 24.00
CA ARG A 141 0.77 22.19 25.11
C ARG A 141 -0.30 21.29 25.70
N GLY A 142 0.13 20.20 26.30
CA GLY A 142 -0.76 19.25 26.97
C GLY A 142 -0.01 18.03 27.49
N SER A 143 -0.73 17.19 28.19
CA SER A 143 -0.20 15.97 28.83
C SER A 143 -1.28 14.90 28.79
N TRP A 144 -0.96 13.71 28.27
CA TRP A 144 -1.90 12.60 28.08
C TRP A 144 -1.27 11.28 28.51
N GLN A 145 -1.98 10.56 29.39
CA GLN A 145 -1.67 9.17 29.68
C GLN A 145 -2.43 8.28 28.71
N VAL A 146 -1.75 7.41 27.98
CA VAL A 146 -2.36 6.50 27.00
C VAL A 146 -2.76 5.19 27.70
N PRO A 147 -4.05 4.89 27.90
CA PRO A 147 -4.48 3.65 28.53
C PRO A 147 -4.41 2.47 27.56
N GLU A 148 -4.58 1.26 28.09
CA GLU A 148 -4.71 0.05 27.28
C GLU A 148 -5.82 0.18 26.25
N GLY A 149 -5.61 -0.38 25.06
CA GLY A 149 -6.59 -0.35 23.97
C GLY A 149 -6.71 0.99 23.23
N HIS A 150 -5.86 1.97 23.53
CA HIS A 150 -5.87 3.29 22.90
C HIS A 150 -4.51 3.70 22.35
N LEU A 151 -4.55 4.68 21.43
CA LEU A 151 -3.37 5.36 20.89
C LEU A 151 -3.50 6.86 21.07
N PHE A 152 -2.35 7.53 21.13
CA PHE A 152 -2.26 8.97 20.93
C PHE A 152 -1.68 9.23 19.54
N VAL A 153 -2.44 9.90 18.68
CA VAL A 153 -2.09 10.13 17.29
C VAL A 153 -2.04 11.61 16.97
N LEU A 154 -1.09 12.02 16.13
CA LEU A 154 -0.95 13.40 15.66
C LEU A 154 -0.86 13.46 14.14
N GLY A 155 -1.32 14.56 13.54
CA GLY A 155 -0.98 14.92 12.19
C GLY A 155 0.46 15.41 12.09
N ASP A 156 1.11 15.20 10.96
CA ASP A 156 2.47 15.71 10.71
C ASP A 156 2.46 17.23 10.55
N ASN A 157 1.36 17.80 10.06
CA ASN A 157 1.10 19.23 10.10
C ASN A 157 0.55 19.63 11.49
N ARG A 158 1.43 19.74 12.48
CA ARG A 158 1.12 19.92 13.88
C ARG A 158 0.12 21.00 14.20
N ASN A 159 0.18 22.13 13.51
CA ASN A 159 -0.59 23.31 13.82
C ASN A 159 -1.87 23.44 12.98
N ASP A 160 -2.05 22.53 11.99
CA ASP A 160 -3.24 22.46 11.12
C ASP A 160 -3.75 21.02 11.02
N SER A 161 -3.99 20.41 12.18
CA SER A 161 -4.48 19.05 12.31
C SER A 161 -5.46 18.91 13.45
N SER A 162 -6.64 18.38 13.15
CA SER A 162 -7.55 17.89 14.20
C SER A 162 -7.17 16.44 14.51
N ASP A 163 -6.62 16.23 15.71
CA ASP A 163 -6.08 14.96 16.15
C ASP A 163 -6.16 14.80 17.68
N SER A 164 -5.43 13.86 18.27
CA SER A 164 -5.57 13.51 19.69
C SER A 164 -5.37 14.67 20.66
N HIS A 165 -4.63 15.72 20.30
CA HIS A 165 -4.47 16.89 21.15
C HIS A 165 -5.78 17.67 21.34
N GLN A 166 -6.74 17.54 20.41
CA GLN A 166 -8.04 18.20 20.46
C GLN A 166 -9.19 17.30 20.91
N TRP A 167 -9.27 16.07 20.34
CA TRP A 167 -10.42 15.16 20.56
C TRP A 167 -10.10 13.95 21.45
N GLY A 168 -8.84 13.81 21.93
CA GLY A 168 -8.45 12.77 22.85
C GLY A 168 -7.86 11.52 22.22
N LEU A 169 -7.99 10.38 22.89
CA LEU A 169 -7.34 9.14 22.53
C LEU A 169 -8.13 8.35 21.48
N LEU A 170 -7.42 7.65 20.60
CA LEU A 170 -8.00 6.81 19.56
C LEU A 170 -8.14 5.37 20.05
N PRO A 171 -9.36 4.79 20.13
CA PRO A 171 -9.54 3.38 20.44
C PRO A 171 -9.02 2.49 19.31
N PHE A 172 -8.45 1.32 19.64
CA PHE A 172 -7.95 0.35 18.66
C PHE A 172 -9.03 -0.15 17.67
N GLU A 173 -10.27 -0.25 18.12
CA GLU A 173 -11.40 -0.72 17.32
C GLU A 173 -11.71 0.18 16.11
N ASN A 174 -11.28 1.44 16.17
CA ASN A 174 -11.46 2.38 15.07
C ASN A 174 -10.43 2.20 13.96
N ILE A 175 -9.35 1.44 14.18
CA ILE A 175 -8.24 1.32 13.23
C ILE A 175 -8.66 0.49 12.02
N VAL A 176 -8.50 1.06 10.83
CA VAL A 176 -8.70 0.38 9.55
C VAL A 176 -7.44 -0.36 9.12
N GLY A 177 -6.25 0.25 9.29
CA GLY A 177 -4.98 -0.36 8.95
C GLY A 177 -3.83 0.64 8.84
N LYS A 178 -2.65 0.12 8.43
CA LYS A 178 -1.42 0.89 8.23
C LYS A 178 -1.31 1.38 6.80
N ALA A 179 -1.07 2.67 6.60
CA ALA A 179 -0.73 3.24 5.32
C ALA A 179 0.71 2.86 4.95
N VAL A 180 0.90 2.23 3.79
CA VAL A 180 2.19 1.62 3.43
C VAL A 180 2.79 2.16 2.14
N PHE A 181 1.96 2.64 1.22
CA PHE A 181 2.40 3.01 -0.12
C PHE A 181 1.53 4.10 -0.73
N ILE A 182 2.16 5.11 -1.37
CA ILE A 182 1.48 6.13 -2.18
C ILE A 182 1.46 5.60 -3.62
N TYR A 183 0.26 5.36 -4.18
CA TYR A 183 0.15 4.81 -5.52
C TYR A 183 -0.36 5.80 -6.57
N TRP A 184 -0.71 7.01 -6.17
CA TRP A 184 -1.09 8.09 -7.05
C TRP A 184 -0.91 9.45 -6.35
N PRO A 185 -0.44 10.48 -7.04
CA PRO A 185 -0.02 10.53 -8.45
C PRO A 185 1.33 9.85 -8.69
N PHE A 186 1.63 9.45 -9.93
CA PHE A 186 2.86 8.72 -10.29
C PHE A 186 4.18 9.40 -9.86
N PRO A 187 4.32 10.74 -9.90
CA PRO A 187 5.55 11.38 -9.42
C PRO A 187 5.85 11.15 -7.93
N GLU A 188 4.80 10.89 -7.13
CA GLU A 188 4.90 10.67 -5.69
C GLU A 188 4.89 9.17 -5.30
N TRP A 189 4.97 8.28 -6.28
CA TRP A 189 4.97 6.84 -6.04
C TRP A 189 6.08 6.44 -5.08
N GLY A 190 5.71 5.76 -3.99
CA GLY A 190 6.72 5.34 -3.04
C GLY A 190 6.18 4.68 -1.79
N ILE A 191 7.08 3.99 -1.11
CA ILE A 191 6.80 3.45 0.23
C ILE A 191 6.77 4.61 1.21
N ILE A 192 5.74 4.64 2.05
CA ILE A 192 5.64 5.62 3.13
C ILE A 192 6.75 5.33 4.15
N ARG A 193 7.58 6.34 4.40
CA ARG A 193 8.75 6.18 5.28
C ARG A 193 8.30 5.99 6.73
N HIS A 194 8.83 4.96 7.33
CA HIS A 194 8.77 4.77 8.77
C HIS A 194 9.99 5.44 9.41
N TYR A 195 9.76 6.17 10.50
CA TYR A 195 10.81 6.81 11.28
C TYR A 195 10.88 6.17 12.67
N ASP A 196 12.10 5.86 13.13
CA ASP A 196 12.32 5.51 14.53
C ASP A 196 12.35 6.82 15.35
N LEU A 197 11.23 7.12 15.99
CA LEU A 197 11.04 8.37 16.72
C LEU A 197 11.78 8.41 18.06
N MET A 198 12.30 7.26 18.53
CA MET A 198 12.97 7.13 19.83
C MET A 198 14.50 7.02 19.69
N SER A 199 15.04 7.01 18.46
CA SER A 199 16.47 7.03 18.24
C SER A 199 17.04 8.36 18.76
N ALA A 200 17.89 8.31 19.76
CA ALA A 200 18.65 9.47 20.21
C ALA A 200 19.56 9.93 19.04
N SER A 201 19.38 11.17 18.61
CA SER A 201 20.33 11.88 17.74
C SER A 201 21.58 12.25 18.53
#